data_3112fb00bc847cd363255324f80a9864
#
_entry.id   3112fb00bc847cd363255324f80a9864
#
_cell.length_a   1.000
_cell.length_b   1.000
_cell.length_c   1.000
_cell.angle_alpha   90.00
_cell.angle_beta   90.00
_cell.angle_gamma   90.00
#
_symmetry.space_group_name_H-M   'P 1'
#
loop_
_entity.id
_entity.type
_entity.pdbx_description
1 polymer ?
#
loop_
_entity_poly.entity_id
_entity_poly.type
_entity_poly.pdbx_seq_one_letter_code
_entity_poly.pdbx_strand_id
1 'polypeptide(L)'
;MLAIITGTICPSGDMKQLAICNAEERLEQYKKSLRFFIGSGAFSKIVFAENSNYGAKTMEDLSDYARKNRVQLEILSFAGNTVQSILQGKGYGEGEIMQYVMEHSELLKGEAFFVKITGRLQVHNIRVITKKLKDQRTYFNIPNRTRKDIYDTRIYAMPIEQFREKFM
;
A
#
# COMPACT_ATOMS: atom_id res chain seq x y z
N MET A 1 -0.89 4.34 14.44
CA MET A 1 0.06 3.82 13.44
C MET A 1 -0.58 3.96 12.08
N LEU A 2 0.19 4.39 11.09
CA LEU A 2 -0.25 4.61 9.70
C LEU A 2 0.13 3.42 8.82
N ALA A 3 -0.81 2.97 7.96
CA ALA A 3 -0.53 2.04 6.87
C ALA A 3 -0.63 2.75 5.52
N ILE A 4 0.29 2.41 4.60
CA ILE A 4 0.20 2.75 3.18
C ILE A 4 -0.08 1.47 2.41
N ILE A 5 -1.19 1.42 1.70
CA ILE A 5 -1.63 0.25 0.93
C ILE A 5 -1.59 0.62 -0.54
N THR A 6 -0.75 -0.06 -1.32
CA THR A 6 -0.52 0.26 -2.73
C THR A 6 -1.35 -0.63 -3.65
N GLY A 7 -1.84 -0.09 -4.75
CA GLY A 7 -2.65 -0.85 -5.70
C GLY A 7 -2.60 -0.37 -7.14
N THR A 8 -3.01 -1.26 -8.04
CA THR A 8 -3.33 -0.96 -9.45
C THR A 8 -4.61 -1.68 -9.76
N ILE A 9 -5.73 -0.95 -9.86
CA ILE A 9 -7.06 -1.56 -10.06
C ILE A 9 -7.22 -2.00 -11.50
N CYS A 10 -6.92 -1.12 -12.45
CA CYS A 10 -7.01 -1.39 -13.88
C CYS A 10 -5.60 -1.42 -14.50
N PRO A 11 -4.89 -2.56 -14.45
CA PRO A 11 -3.58 -2.68 -15.06
C PRO A 11 -3.69 -2.66 -16.57
N SER A 12 -2.65 -2.15 -17.26
CA SER A 12 -2.54 -2.28 -18.71
C SER A 12 -2.54 -3.76 -19.13
N GLY A 13 -3.25 -4.09 -20.20
CA GLY A 13 -3.29 -5.46 -20.75
C GLY A 13 -1.91 -6.00 -21.20
N ASP A 14 -0.96 -5.11 -21.46
CA ASP A 14 0.41 -5.46 -21.90
C ASP A 14 1.35 -5.82 -20.75
N MET A 15 0.91 -5.68 -19.49
CA MET A 15 1.74 -6.04 -18.35
C MET A 15 1.87 -7.57 -18.21
N LYS A 16 3.11 -8.05 -18.30
CA LYS A 16 3.44 -9.47 -18.12
C LYS A 16 3.12 -9.97 -16.71
N GLN A 17 2.76 -11.25 -16.58
CA GLN A 17 2.57 -11.95 -15.29
C GLN A 17 1.41 -11.40 -14.41
N LEU A 18 0.33 -10.93 -15.03
CA LEU A 18 -0.88 -10.60 -14.30
C LEU A 18 -1.72 -11.87 -14.09
N ALA A 19 -1.92 -12.25 -12.84
CA ALA A 19 -2.81 -13.36 -12.50
C ALA A 19 -4.30 -13.00 -12.69
N ILE A 20 -4.64 -11.71 -12.57
CA ILE A 20 -6.00 -11.19 -12.70
C ILE A 20 -5.91 -9.88 -13.48
N CYS A 21 -6.60 -9.81 -14.60
CA CYS A 21 -6.67 -8.62 -15.47
C CYS A 21 -7.99 -7.85 -15.32
N ASN A 22 -9.06 -8.50 -14.82
CA ASN A 22 -10.36 -7.86 -14.66
C ASN A 22 -10.33 -6.80 -13.55
N ALA A 23 -10.66 -5.56 -13.91
CA ALA A 23 -10.59 -4.42 -12.98
C ALA A 23 -11.63 -4.53 -11.85
N GLU A 24 -12.83 -5.04 -12.13
CA GLU A 24 -13.90 -5.21 -11.13
C GLU A 24 -13.50 -6.27 -10.10
N GLU A 25 -12.99 -7.39 -10.55
CA GLU A 25 -12.49 -8.44 -9.65
C GLU A 25 -11.33 -7.92 -8.77
N ARG A 26 -10.43 -7.14 -9.35
CA ARG A 26 -9.34 -6.52 -8.59
C ARG A 26 -9.87 -5.51 -7.59
N LEU A 27 -10.82 -4.66 -7.97
CA LEU A 27 -11.46 -3.70 -7.08
C LEU A 27 -12.06 -4.40 -5.85
N GLU A 28 -12.81 -5.48 -6.06
CA GLU A 28 -13.39 -6.24 -4.96
C GLU A 28 -12.33 -6.87 -4.04
N GLN A 29 -11.22 -7.34 -4.60
CA GLN A 29 -10.09 -7.84 -3.81
C GLN A 29 -9.43 -6.73 -2.99
N TYR A 30 -9.27 -5.52 -3.55
CA TYR A 30 -8.77 -4.36 -2.80
C TYR A 30 -9.74 -3.95 -1.70
N LYS A 31 -11.05 -3.86 -1.98
CA LYS A 31 -12.06 -3.57 -0.98
C LYS A 31 -12.05 -4.58 0.16
N LYS A 32 -11.97 -5.87 -0.15
CA LYS A 32 -11.87 -6.94 0.85
C LYS A 32 -10.65 -6.80 1.74
N SER A 33 -9.50 -6.49 1.15
CA SER A 33 -8.25 -6.26 1.88
C SER A 33 -8.32 -5.01 2.77
N LEU A 34 -8.86 -3.90 2.25
CA LEU A 34 -9.04 -2.67 3.01
C LEU A 34 -10.00 -2.88 4.20
N ARG A 35 -11.14 -3.55 4.01
CA ARG A 35 -12.05 -3.91 5.11
C ARG A 35 -11.34 -4.74 6.17
N PHE A 36 -10.52 -5.69 5.76
CA PHE A 36 -9.72 -6.49 6.70
C PHE A 36 -8.78 -5.62 7.54
N PHE A 37 -8.03 -4.70 6.93
CA PHE A 37 -7.09 -3.85 7.68
C PHE A 37 -7.81 -2.81 8.54
N ILE A 38 -8.91 -2.21 8.06
CA ILE A 38 -9.75 -1.30 8.83
C ILE A 38 -10.29 -2.00 10.09
N GLY A 39 -10.82 -3.21 9.94
CA GLY A 39 -11.37 -4.00 11.06
C GLY A 39 -10.30 -4.65 11.96
N SER A 40 -9.04 -4.67 11.55
CA SER A 40 -7.96 -5.36 12.28
C SER A 40 -7.62 -4.71 13.63
N GLY A 41 -7.89 -3.41 13.82
CA GLY A 41 -7.44 -2.63 14.97
C GLY A 41 -5.92 -2.44 15.06
N ALA A 42 -5.20 -2.67 13.96
CA ALA A 42 -3.74 -2.48 13.87
C ALA A 42 -3.36 -1.04 13.51
N PHE A 43 -4.23 -0.35 12.79
CA PHE A 43 -3.98 0.98 12.23
C PHE A 43 -5.05 1.98 12.64
N SER A 44 -4.62 3.20 12.95
CA SER A 44 -5.51 4.35 13.17
C SER A 44 -5.66 5.21 11.91
N LYS A 45 -4.71 5.09 10.98
CA LYS A 45 -4.70 5.78 9.68
C LYS A 45 -4.35 4.80 8.58
N ILE A 46 -5.07 4.87 7.48
CA ILE A 46 -4.81 4.07 6.27
C ILE A 46 -4.86 4.99 5.06
N VAL A 47 -3.77 5.00 4.28
CA VAL A 47 -3.71 5.60 2.96
C VAL A 47 -3.76 4.46 1.95
N PHE A 48 -4.78 4.43 1.10
CA PHE A 48 -4.81 3.58 -0.08
C PHE A 48 -4.47 4.41 -1.30
N ALA A 49 -3.45 4.01 -2.04
CA ALA A 49 -3.04 4.70 -3.26
C ALA A 49 -2.98 3.73 -4.44
N GLU A 50 -3.56 4.16 -5.58
CA GLU A 50 -3.59 3.37 -6.80
C GLU A 50 -3.22 4.22 -8.02
N ASN A 51 -2.51 3.64 -8.98
CA ASN A 51 -1.92 4.32 -10.13
C ASN A 51 -2.59 4.01 -11.47
N SER A 52 -3.84 3.57 -11.46
CA SER A 52 -4.60 3.31 -12.69
C SER A 52 -5.70 4.32 -12.97
N ASN A 53 -5.79 5.38 -12.16
CA ASN A 53 -6.81 6.42 -12.25
C ASN A 53 -8.24 5.87 -12.32
N TYR A 54 -8.49 4.79 -11.60
CA TYR A 54 -9.80 4.12 -11.59
C TYR A 54 -10.86 4.91 -10.82
N GLY A 55 -10.42 5.87 -10.00
CA GLY A 55 -11.25 6.83 -9.28
C GLY A 55 -11.56 6.45 -7.84
N ALA A 56 -11.30 7.39 -6.95
CA ALA A 56 -11.52 7.22 -5.51
C ALA A 56 -12.99 6.96 -5.15
N LYS A 57 -13.94 7.47 -5.93
CA LYS A 57 -15.39 7.30 -5.73
C LYS A 57 -15.84 5.84 -5.68
N THR A 58 -15.16 4.94 -6.37
CA THR A 58 -15.48 3.51 -6.36
C THR A 58 -15.31 2.85 -4.99
N MET A 59 -14.68 3.54 -4.05
CA MET A 59 -14.40 3.06 -2.69
C MET A 59 -15.08 3.88 -1.58
N GLU A 60 -16.07 4.73 -1.91
CA GLU A 60 -16.78 5.56 -0.93
C GLU A 60 -17.44 4.76 0.20
N ASP A 61 -17.91 3.54 -0.11
CA ASP A 61 -18.50 2.62 0.86
C ASP A 61 -17.54 2.23 2.01
N LEU A 62 -16.24 2.35 1.78
CA LEU A 62 -15.22 2.08 2.81
C LEU A 62 -15.06 3.23 3.81
N SER A 63 -15.40 4.45 3.43
CA SER A 63 -15.27 5.63 4.31
C SER A 63 -16.16 5.52 5.54
N ASP A 64 -17.41 5.09 5.37
CA ASP A 64 -18.33 4.86 6.49
C ASP A 64 -17.87 3.70 7.37
N TYR A 65 -17.36 2.63 6.76
CA TYR A 65 -16.82 1.50 7.50
C TYR A 65 -15.57 1.88 8.29
N ALA A 66 -14.68 2.69 7.73
CA ALA A 66 -13.49 3.21 8.40
C ALA A 66 -13.88 4.08 9.60
N ARG A 67 -14.86 5.01 9.43
CA ARG A 67 -15.37 5.88 10.50
C ARG A 67 -15.93 5.08 11.66
N LYS A 68 -16.74 4.06 11.39
CA LYS A 68 -17.31 3.15 12.42
C LYS A 68 -16.22 2.42 13.20
N ASN A 69 -15.09 2.11 12.56
CA ASN A 69 -13.93 1.45 13.19
C ASN A 69 -12.90 2.45 13.76
N ARG A 70 -13.19 3.76 13.76
CA ARG A 70 -12.29 4.83 14.23
C ARG A 70 -10.96 4.87 13.49
N VAL A 71 -10.99 4.57 12.19
CA VAL A 71 -9.85 4.64 11.28
C VAL A 71 -10.03 5.82 10.34
N GLN A 72 -9.00 6.66 10.21
CA GLN A 72 -8.95 7.68 9.16
C GLN A 72 -8.52 6.99 7.86
N LEU A 73 -9.33 7.11 6.82
CA LEU A 73 -9.06 6.53 5.50
C LEU A 73 -8.89 7.64 4.47
N GLU A 74 -7.77 7.62 3.76
CA GLU A 74 -7.50 8.46 2.60
C GLU A 74 -7.34 7.58 1.37
N ILE A 75 -7.97 7.98 0.27
CA ILE A 75 -7.90 7.27 -1.01
C ILE A 75 -7.30 8.21 -2.04
N LEU A 76 -6.15 7.84 -2.58
CA LEU A 76 -5.43 8.55 -3.62
C LEU A 76 -5.50 7.75 -4.92
N SER A 77 -5.90 8.39 -6.01
CA SER A 77 -5.99 7.77 -7.33
C SER A 77 -5.38 8.71 -8.36
N PHE A 78 -4.46 8.22 -9.16
CA PHE A 78 -3.77 9.01 -10.17
C PHE A 78 -3.41 8.15 -11.40
N ALA A 79 -3.11 8.81 -12.50
CA ALA A 79 -2.61 8.14 -13.70
C ALA A 79 -1.10 7.96 -13.61
N GLY A 80 -0.67 6.73 -13.38
CA GLY A 80 0.75 6.37 -13.35
C GLY A 80 1.37 6.26 -14.74
N ASN A 81 2.70 6.18 -14.78
CA ASN A 81 3.43 6.01 -16.03
C ASN A 81 3.41 4.54 -16.50
N THR A 82 2.36 4.21 -17.25
CA THR A 82 2.13 2.84 -17.75
C THR A 82 3.29 2.34 -18.62
N VAL A 83 3.86 3.20 -19.47
CA VAL A 83 4.97 2.84 -20.37
C VAL A 83 6.19 2.41 -19.56
N GLN A 84 6.58 3.19 -18.56
CA GLN A 84 7.70 2.84 -17.71
C GLN A 84 7.42 1.62 -16.85
N SER A 85 6.19 1.45 -16.36
CA SER A 85 5.78 0.27 -15.60
C SER A 85 5.85 -1.02 -16.45
N ILE A 86 5.56 -0.95 -17.75
CA ILE A 86 5.72 -2.08 -18.67
C ILE A 86 7.21 -2.39 -18.90
N LEU A 87 8.03 -1.37 -19.11
CA LEU A 87 9.46 -1.51 -19.39
C LEU A 87 10.27 -1.99 -18.18
N GLN A 88 10.01 -1.41 -17.02
CA GLN A 88 10.79 -1.64 -15.79
C GLN A 88 10.14 -2.63 -14.82
N GLY A 89 8.89 -3.01 -15.09
CA GLY A 89 8.15 -4.00 -14.29
C GLY A 89 7.39 -3.42 -13.10
N LYS A 90 6.78 -4.32 -12.34
CA LYS A 90 5.84 -3.97 -11.24
C LYS A 90 6.48 -3.15 -10.12
N GLY A 91 7.78 -3.33 -9.88
CA GLY A 91 8.51 -2.58 -8.85
C GLY A 91 8.55 -1.08 -9.13
N TYR A 92 8.67 -0.69 -10.40
CA TYR A 92 8.60 0.71 -10.80
C TYR A 92 7.24 1.34 -10.45
N GLY A 93 6.14 0.69 -10.85
CA GLY A 93 4.79 1.20 -10.54
C GLY A 93 4.50 1.28 -9.04
N GLU A 94 5.05 0.38 -8.23
CA GLU A 94 4.94 0.44 -6.78
C GLU A 94 5.76 1.60 -6.20
N GLY A 95 6.96 1.85 -6.72
CA GLY A 95 7.80 3.00 -6.36
C GLY A 95 7.12 4.33 -6.68
N GLU A 96 6.52 4.44 -7.87
CA GLU A 96 5.74 5.61 -8.30
C GLU A 96 4.55 5.89 -7.35
N ILE A 97 3.81 4.85 -6.93
CA ILE A 97 2.73 5.02 -5.95
C ILE A 97 3.28 5.54 -4.62
N MET A 98 4.39 4.99 -4.16
CA MET A 98 4.98 5.43 -2.89
C MET A 98 5.46 6.87 -2.95
N GLN A 99 6.08 7.29 -4.06
CA GLN A 99 6.47 8.68 -4.28
C GLN A 99 5.25 9.60 -4.26
N TYR A 100 4.19 9.23 -5.00
CA TYR A 100 2.95 10.01 -5.04
C TYR A 100 2.34 10.18 -3.64
N VAL A 101 2.31 9.12 -2.83
CA VAL A 101 1.83 9.18 -1.44
C VAL A 101 2.67 10.13 -0.60
N MET A 102 4.00 10.07 -0.70
CA MET A 102 4.91 10.94 0.05
C MET A 102 4.72 12.43 -0.26
N GLU A 103 4.30 12.76 -1.48
CA GLU A 103 4.10 14.13 -1.96
C GLU A 103 2.68 14.65 -1.69
N HIS A 104 1.65 13.79 -1.72
CA HIS A 104 0.25 14.22 -1.79
C HIS A 104 -0.62 13.81 -0.61
N SER A 105 -0.19 12.85 0.24
CA SER A 105 -1.03 12.38 1.35
C SER A 105 -1.13 13.39 2.48
N GLU A 106 -2.36 13.75 2.83
CA GLU A 106 -2.64 14.58 4.00
C GLU A 106 -2.47 13.79 5.30
N LEU A 107 -2.83 12.51 5.31
CA LEU A 107 -2.68 11.66 6.51
C LEU A 107 -1.24 11.38 6.88
N LEU A 108 -0.31 11.55 5.93
CA LEU A 108 1.13 11.40 6.18
C LEU A 108 1.72 12.59 6.95
N LYS A 109 1.09 13.76 6.89
CA LYS A 109 1.59 14.97 7.53
C LYS A 109 1.67 14.78 9.04
N GLY A 110 2.87 15.00 9.59
CA GLY A 110 3.14 14.84 11.03
C GLY A 110 3.34 13.39 11.50
N GLU A 111 3.26 12.40 10.61
CA GLU A 111 3.65 11.03 10.94
C GLU A 111 5.16 10.84 10.79
N ALA A 112 5.75 10.03 11.66
CA ALA A 112 7.19 9.72 11.61
C ALA A 112 7.47 8.36 10.96
N PHE A 113 6.47 7.48 10.89
CA PHE A 113 6.66 6.07 10.57
C PHE A 113 5.43 5.50 9.84
N PHE A 114 5.67 4.57 8.92
CA PHE A 114 4.60 3.89 8.21
C PHE A 114 4.85 2.39 8.06
N VAL A 115 3.77 1.65 7.84
CA VAL A 115 3.78 0.25 7.37
C VAL A 115 3.25 0.22 5.95
N LYS A 116 4.08 -0.20 4.99
CA LYS A 116 3.65 -0.40 3.60
C LYS A 116 3.15 -1.82 3.42
N ILE A 117 2.04 -1.99 2.71
CA ILE A 117 1.44 -3.29 2.39
C ILE A 117 0.98 -3.29 0.94
N THR A 118 1.27 -4.35 0.18
CA THR A 118 0.72 -4.54 -1.17
C THR A 118 -0.78 -4.85 -1.09
N GLY A 119 -1.58 -4.10 -1.80
CA GLY A 119 -3.00 -3.84 -1.54
C GLY A 119 -3.99 -5.01 -1.55
N ARG A 120 -3.68 -6.17 -2.15
CA ARG A 120 -4.58 -7.34 -2.15
C ARG A 120 -4.16 -8.41 -1.13
N LEU A 121 -3.07 -8.15 -0.43
CA LEU A 121 -2.57 -9.03 0.61
C LEU A 121 -3.35 -8.84 1.90
N GLN A 122 -3.68 -9.93 2.60
CA GLN A 122 -4.20 -9.91 3.96
C GLN A 122 -3.15 -10.54 4.89
N VAL A 123 -2.71 -9.76 5.88
CA VAL A 123 -1.70 -10.20 6.85
C VAL A 123 -2.40 -10.51 8.16
N HIS A 124 -2.78 -11.76 8.37
CA HIS A 124 -3.63 -12.16 9.49
C HIS A 124 -3.04 -11.88 10.88
N ASN A 125 -1.72 -11.88 11.01
CA ASN A 125 -1.02 -11.56 12.25
C ASN A 125 -0.58 -10.08 12.35
N ILE A 126 -1.18 -9.18 11.55
CA ILE A 126 -0.77 -7.77 11.47
C ILE A 126 -0.73 -7.06 12.84
N ARG A 127 -1.69 -7.33 13.73
CA ARG A 127 -1.70 -6.76 15.09
C ARG A 127 -0.49 -7.18 15.93
N VAL A 128 -0.02 -8.41 15.74
CA VAL A 128 1.16 -8.90 16.46
C VAL A 128 2.42 -8.23 15.91
N ILE A 129 2.49 -8.09 14.58
CA ILE A 129 3.59 -7.42 13.91
C ILE A 129 3.67 -5.96 14.36
N THR A 130 2.58 -5.19 14.21
CA THR A 130 2.57 -3.76 14.52
C THR A 130 2.93 -3.45 15.97
N LYS A 131 2.55 -4.30 16.93
CA LYS A 131 2.94 -4.14 18.34
C LYS A 131 4.43 -4.27 18.59
N LYS A 132 5.18 -4.92 17.69
CA LYS A 132 6.64 -5.14 17.82
C LYS A 132 7.47 -4.10 17.07
N LEU A 133 6.85 -3.28 16.21
CA LEU A 133 7.54 -2.24 15.46
C LEU A 133 7.93 -1.09 16.37
N LYS A 134 9.11 -0.52 16.10
CA LYS A 134 9.62 0.69 16.76
C LYS A 134 9.89 1.74 15.70
N ASP A 135 9.41 2.94 15.92
CA ASP A 135 9.37 4.03 14.94
C ASP A 135 10.73 4.46 14.35
N GLN A 136 11.82 4.08 15.00
CA GLN A 136 13.19 4.45 14.58
C GLN A 136 13.90 3.37 13.75
N ARG A 137 13.23 2.28 13.40
CA ARG A 137 13.85 1.14 12.73
C ARG A 137 13.14 0.78 11.43
N THR A 138 13.93 0.35 10.46
CA THR A 138 13.41 -0.25 9.22
C THR A 138 13.26 -1.75 9.37
N TYR A 139 12.14 -2.28 8.90
CA TYR A 139 11.79 -3.69 8.95
C TYR A 139 11.41 -4.18 7.57
N PHE A 140 12.03 -5.25 7.12
CA PHE A 140 11.67 -5.98 5.92
C PHE A 140 11.33 -7.43 6.23
N ASN A 141 10.42 -8.01 5.47
CA ASN A 141 10.23 -9.45 5.46
C ASN A 141 11.34 -10.11 4.62
N ILE A 142 12.00 -11.11 5.19
CA ILE A 142 13.02 -11.90 4.52
C ILE A 142 12.39 -13.25 4.15
N PRO A 143 12.05 -13.48 2.87
CA PRO A 143 11.32 -14.67 2.45
C PRO A 143 12.16 -15.95 2.54
N ASN A 144 13.50 -15.81 2.46
CA ASN A 144 14.43 -16.93 2.53
C ASN A 144 15.58 -16.62 3.48
N ARG A 145 15.74 -17.41 4.53
CA ARG A 145 16.81 -17.22 5.53
C ARG A 145 18.22 -17.45 4.99
N THR A 146 18.37 -18.16 3.88
CA THR A 146 19.66 -18.43 3.24
C THR A 146 20.09 -17.31 2.28
N ARG A 147 19.14 -16.51 1.79
CA ARG A 147 19.36 -15.38 0.90
C ARG A 147 18.99 -14.07 1.60
N LYS A 148 19.96 -13.49 2.30
CA LYS A 148 19.79 -12.25 3.06
C LYS A 148 19.81 -10.98 2.20
N ASP A 149 20.13 -11.13 0.93
CA ASP A 149 20.15 -10.09 -0.10
C ASP A 149 18.78 -9.84 -0.76
N ILE A 150 17.77 -10.69 -0.46
CA ILE A 150 16.42 -10.56 -1.02
C ILE A 150 15.46 -10.11 0.08
N TYR A 151 14.80 -8.99 -0.17
CA TYR A 151 13.75 -8.45 0.68
C TYR A 151 12.38 -8.59 0.01
N ASP A 152 11.39 -8.98 0.80
CA ASP A 152 9.99 -9.04 0.34
C ASP A 152 9.33 -7.68 0.56
N THR A 153 9.17 -6.93 -0.52
CA THR A 153 8.57 -5.58 -0.50
C THR A 153 7.06 -5.58 -0.40
N ARG A 154 6.42 -6.76 -0.35
CA ARG A 154 4.96 -6.84 -0.16
C ARG A 154 4.52 -6.30 1.18
N ILE A 155 5.38 -6.40 2.20
CA ILE A 155 5.20 -5.75 3.50
C ILE A 155 6.55 -5.28 4.03
N TYR A 156 6.64 -4.02 4.41
CA TYR A 156 7.76 -3.45 5.14
C TYR A 156 7.31 -2.27 6.00
N ALA A 157 8.15 -1.86 6.93
CA ALA A 157 7.88 -0.69 7.77
C ALA A 157 9.17 0.11 7.96
N MET A 158 9.06 1.46 7.93
CA MET A 158 10.22 2.31 8.07
C MET A 158 9.86 3.76 8.43
N PRO A 159 10.84 4.54 8.96
CA PRO A 159 10.69 5.98 9.12
C PRO A 159 10.46 6.69 7.79
N ILE A 160 9.56 7.69 7.79
CA ILE A 160 9.23 8.48 6.58
C ILE A 160 10.47 9.23 6.07
N GLU A 161 11.23 9.85 6.96
CA GLU A 161 12.47 10.56 6.58
C GLU A 161 13.47 9.61 5.90
N GLN A 162 13.68 8.43 6.46
CA GLN A 162 14.58 7.44 5.87
C GLN A 162 14.10 6.99 4.48
N PHE A 163 12.78 6.89 4.26
CA PHE A 163 12.26 6.59 2.94
C PHE A 163 12.57 7.72 1.96
N ARG A 164 12.33 8.98 2.34
CA ARG A 164 12.60 10.14 1.51
C ARG A 164 14.08 10.27 1.14
N GLU A 165 14.97 10.09 2.09
CA GLU A 165 16.42 10.19 1.86
C GLU A 165 16.98 9.12 0.92
N LYS A 166 16.39 7.91 0.91
CA LYS A 166 16.95 6.76 0.19
C LYS A 166 16.26 6.42 -1.11
N PHE A 167 15.01 6.82 -1.29
CA PHE A 167 14.18 6.37 -2.40
C PHE A 167 13.51 7.51 -3.20
N MET A 168 13.65 8.74 -2.78
CA MET A 168 13.21 9.93 -3.52
C MET A 168 14.38 10.79 -3.96
#